data_1cc1e62d84b88043db4260aa82e7eae6
#
_entry.id   1cc1e62d84b88043db4260aa82e7eae6
#
_cell.length_a   1.000
_cell.length_b   1.000
_cell.length_c   1.000
_cell.angle_alpha   90.00
_cell.angle_beta   90.00
_cell.angle_gamma   90.00
#
_symmetry.space_group_name_H-M   'P 1'
#
loop_
_entity.id
_entity.type
_entity.pdbx_description
1 polymer ?
#
loop_
_entity_poly.entity_id
_entity_poly.type
_entity_poly.pdbx_seq_one_letter_code
_entity_poly.pdbx_strand_id
1 'polypeptide(L)'
;MALIDQVKRKLNITWSDEDTEERVKDIIALAEPIMKRKLGISASASYDFSIPGDENMLFLAYCLYEWNHTTNEFDENYANEIAECRAIHEVAHFVETEGENDEQA
;
A
#
# COMPACT_ATOMS: atom_id res chain seq x y z
N MET A 1 -10.65 2.57 11.82
CA MET A 1 -9.45 3.31 12.30
C MET A 1 -8.80 4.02 11.12
N ALA A 2 -8.43 5.27 11.28
CA ALA A 2 -7.76 6.02 10.22
C ALA A 2 -6.40 5.41 9.89
N LEU A 3 -5.99 5.52 8.64
CA LEU A 3 -4.73 4.93 8.17
C LEU A 3 -3.52 5.43 8.98
N ILE A 4 -3.48 6.73 9.30
CA ILE A 4 -2.37 7.28 10.09
C ILE A 4 -2.28 6.64 11.47
N ASP A 5 -3.40 6.33 12.10
CA ASP A 5 -3.41 5.68 13.40
C ASP A 5 -2.94 4.23 13.30
N GLN A 6 -3.31 3.54 12.23
CA GLN A 6 -2.84 2.18 11.97
C GLN A 6 -1.31 2.17 11.77
N VAL A 7 -0.79 3.13 11.02
CA VAL A 7 0.66 3.24 10.80
C VAL A 7 1.38 3.52 12.11
N LYS A 8 0.89 4.46 12.91
CA LYS A 8 1.48 4.75 14.21
C LYS A 8 1.54 3.51 15.11
N ARG A 9 0.48 2.71 15.11
CA ARG A 9 0.45 1.45 15.86
C ARG A 9 1.51 0.46 15.35
N LYS A 10 1.60 0.34 14.04
CA LYS A 10 2.59 -0.56 13.43
C LYS A 10 4.02 -0.15 13.79
N LEU A 11 4.27 1.14 13.87
CA LEU A 11 5.58 1.69 14.19
C LEU A 11 5.82 1.77 15.71
N ASN A 12 4.86 1.36 16.53
CA ASN A 12 4.91 1.44 18.00
C ASN A 12 5.08 2.88 18.52
N ILE A 13 4.48 3.83 17.83
CA ILE A 13 4.52 5.23 18.23
C ILE A 13 3.41 5.47 19.24
N THR A 14 3.78 5.74 20.49
CA THR A 14 2.82 5.97 21.58
C THR A 14 2.83 7.43 22.07
N TRP A 15 3.74 8.24 21.53
CA TRP A 15 3.87 9.66 21.89
C TRP A 15 3.25 10.55 20.82
N SER A 16 2.96 11.79 21.21
CA SER A 16 2.43 12.80 20.31
C SER A 16 3.43 13.93 20.19
N ASP A 17 3.95 14.14 18.98
CA ASP A 17 4.99 15.11 18.68
C ASP A 17 4.81 15.58 17.25
N GLU A 18 4.89 16.89 17.02
CA GLU A 18 4.63 17.48 15.72
C GLU A 18 5.58 16.95 14.64
N ASP A 19 6.86 16.84 14.95
CA ASP A 19 7.85 16.35 14.00
C ASP A 19 7.59 14.88 13.63
N THR A 20 7.23 14.07 14.62
CA THR A 20 6.88 12.66 14.41
C THR A 20 5.61 12.54 13.56
N GLU A 21 4.60 13.35 13.85
CA GLU A 21 3.37 13.38 13.06
C GLU A 21 3.63 13.69 11.59
N GLU A 22 4.45 14.72 11.33
CA GLU A 22 4.81 15.11 9.97
C GLU A 22 5.58 14.01 9.26
N ARG A 23 6.51 13.38 9.95
CA ARG A 23 7.29 12.27 9.38
C ARG A 23 6.40 11.10 9.00
N VAL A 24 5.45 10.74 9.85
CA VAL A 24 4.48 9.66 9.56
C VAL A 24 3.64 10.03 8.35
N LYS A 25 3.14 11.26 8.27
CA LYS A 25 2.37 11.73 7.12
C LYS A 25 3.17 11.67 5.83
N ASP A 26 4.44 12.04 5.88
CA ASP A 26 5.33 11.99 4.72
C ASP A 26 5.56 10.55 4.26
N ILE A 27 5.76 9.63 5.21
CA ILE A 27 5.93 8.21 4.90
C ILE A 27 4.67 7.66 4.22
N ILE A 28 3.48 7.99 4.73
CA ILE A 28 2.21 7.55 4.13
C ILE A 28 2.07 8.12 2.71
N ALA A 29 2.33 9.40 2.54
CA ALA A 29 2.23 10.06 1.23
C ALA A 29 3.17 9.42 0.20
N LEU A 30 4.36 9.04 0.63
CA LEU A 30 5.34 8.37 -0.22
C LEU A 30 4.93 6.92 -0.51
N ALA A 31 4.43 6.23 0.49
CA ALA A 31 4.09 4.81 0.39
C ALA A 31 2.90 4.55 -0.52
N GLU A 32 1.91 5.46 -0.56
CA GLU A 32 0.70 5.24 -1.36
C GLU A 32 0.98 4.98 -2.84
N PRO A 33 1.70 5.85 -3.58
CA PRO A 33 1.98 5.57 -4.99
C PRO A 33 2.92 4.38 -5.18
N ILE A 34 3.87 4.19 -4.28
CA ILE A 34 4.81 3.07 -4.37
C ILE A 34 4.08 1.74 -4.22
N MET A 35 3.19 1.62 -3.22
CA MET A 35 2.44 0.39 -2.98
C MET A 35 1.43 0.12 -4.08
N LYS A 36 0.78 1.15 -4.62
CA LYS A 36 -0.09 0.98 -5.80
C LYS A 36 0.68 0.34 -6.95
N ARG A 37 1.86 0.84 -7.24
CA ARG A 37 2.71 0.29 -8.31
C ARG A 37 3.10 -1.16 -8.03
N LYS A 38 3.52 -1.46 -6.81
CA LYS A 38 3.95 -2.81 -6.42
C LYS A 38 2.81 -3.82 -6.49
N LEU A 39 1.60 -3.39 -6.14
CA LEU A 39 0.43 -4.27 -6.04
C LEU A 39 -0.43 -4.28 -7.30
N GLY A 40 -0.02 -3.60 -8.36
CA GLY A 40 -0.76 -3.60 -9.61
C GLY A 40 -2.04 -2.77 -9.57
N ILE A 41 -2.12 -1.80 -8.69
CA ILE A 41 -3.25 -0.87 -8.58
C ILE A 41 -2.94 0.36 -9.44
N SER A 42 -3.92 0.82 -10.24
CA SER A 42 -3.73 1.98 -11.09
C SER A 42 -3.37 3.22 -10.27
N ALA A 43 -2.38 3.98 -10.75
CA ALA A 43 -1.94 5.19 -10.08
C ALA A 43 -3.07 6.24 -9.98
N SER A 44 -3.99 6.24 -10.94
CA SER A 44 -5.13 7.16 -10.97
C SER A 44 -6.32 6.68 -10.14
N ALA A 45 -6.30 5.40 -9.71
CA ALA A 45 -7.38 4.84 -8.91
C ALA A 45 -7.31 5.36 -7.48
N SER A 46 -8.48 5.64 -6.91
CA SER A 46 -8.61 5.92 -5.49
C SER A 46 -8.65 4.59 -4.74
N TYR A 47 -7.69 4.34 -3.86
CA TYR A 47 -7.61 3.09 -3.11
C TYR A 47 -7.42 3.37 -1.62
N ASP A 48 -8.24 2.74 -0.79
CA ASP A 48 -8.20 2.93 0.66
C ASP A 48 -7.38 1.81 1.33
N PHE A 49 -6.13 2.11 1.66
CA PHE A 49 -5.24 1.16 2.33
C PHE A 49 -5.59 0.93 3.81
N SER A 50 -6.57 1.64 4.36
CA SER A 50 -7.00 1.44 5.74
C SER A 50 -7.93 0.24 5.92
N ILE A 51 -8.47 -0.29 4.83
CA ILE A 51 -9.37 -1.44 4.87
C ILE A 51 -8.56 -2.70 5.21
N PRO A 52 -8.94 -3.46 6.26
CA PRO A 52 -8.21 -4.66 6.65
C PRO A 52 -8.13 -5.68 5.51
N GLY A 53 -6.95 -6.28 5.34
CA GLY A 53 -6.68 -7.25 4.29
C GLY A 53 -5.21 -7.30 3.95
N ASP A 54 -4.88 -8.02 2.88
CA ASP A 54 -3.49 -8.20 2.47
C ASP A 54 -2.84 -6.87 2.06
N GLU A 55 -3.56 -6.01 1.36
CA GLU A 55 -3.06 -4.70 0.94
C GLU A 55 -2.75 -3.81 2.14
N ASN A 56 -3.62 -3.83 3.14
CA ASN A 56 -3.40 -3.09 4.39
C ASN A 56 -2.16 -3.61 5.12
N MET A 57 -2.04 -4.93 5.26
CA MET A 57 -0.89 -5.55 5.90
C MET A 57 0.42 -5.16 5.21
N LEU A 58 0.45 -5.26 3.88
CA LEU A 58 1.64 -4.92 3.11
C LEU A 58 1.97 -3.43 3.20
N PHE A 59 0.95 -2.58 3.17
CA PHE A 59 1.14 -1.13 3.31
C PHE A 59 1.77 -0.77 4.66
N LEU A 60 1.23 -1.33 5.73
CA LEU A 60 1.74 -1.07 7.07
C LEU A 60 3.18 -1.60 7.23
N ALA A 61 3.46 -2.78 6.68
CA ALA A 61 4.80 -3.35 6.69
C ALA A 61 5.79 -2.45 5.92
N TYR A 62 5.39 -1.93 4.76
CA TYR A 62 6.22 -1.01 3.99
C TYR A 62 6.54 0.26 4.79
N CYS A 63 5.55 0.82 5.46
CA CYS A 63 5.75 2.01 6.30
C CYS A 63 6.77 1.73 7.41
N LEU A 64 6.72 0.55 8.01
CA LEU A 64 7.70 0.16 9.03
C LEU A 64 9.11 0.08 8.45
N TYR A 65 9.26 -0.51 7.26
CA TYR A 65 10.55 -0.59 6.59
C TYR A 65 11.08 0.80 6.21
N GLU A 66 10.19 1.69 5.77
CA GLU A 66 10.56 3.07 5.46
C GLU A 66 11.01 3.83 6.72
N TRP A 67 10.31 3.63 7.82
CA TRP A 67 10.64 4.23 9.12
C TRP A 67 12.05 3.80 9.56
N ASN A 68 12.41 2.54 9.32
CA ASN A 68 13.70 1.97 9.70
C ASN A 68 14.78 2.10 8.62
N HIS A 69 14.47 2.74 7.49
CA HIS A 69 15.39 2.89 6.35
C HIS A 69 15.89 1.57 5.78
N THR A 70 14.99 0.55 5.72
CA THR A 70 15.31 -0.80 5.23
C THR A 70 14.43 -1.22 4.06
N THR A 71 13.94 -0.28 3.27
CA THR A 71 13.03 -0.56 2.15
C THR A 71 13.64 -1.49 1.09
N ASN A 72 14.96 -1.55 1.00
CA ASN A 72 15.65 -2.46 0.09
C ASN A 72 15.39 -3.94 0.42
N GLU A 73 14.98 -4.25 1.64
CA GLU A 73 14.67 -5.62 2.07
C GLU A 73 13.19 -5.97 1.89
N PHE A 74 12.33 -4.97 1.69
CA PHE A 74 10.88 -5.18 1.65
C PHE A 74 10.46 -6.12 0.53
N ASP A 75 10.89 -5.87 -0.69
CA ASP A 75 10.49 -6.67 -1.85
C ASP A 75 10.91 -8.13 -1.71
N GLU A 76 12.11 -8.37 -1.19
CA GLU A 76 12.62 -9.73 -0.96
C GLU A 76 11.82 -10.45 0.11
N ASN A 77 11.56 -9.78 1.24
CA ASN A 77 10.88 -10.40 2.38
C ASN A 77 9.40 -10.66 2.11
N TYR A 78 8.76 -9.87 1.25
CA TYR A 78 7.33 -9.97 0.95
C TYR A 78 7.03 -10.34 -0.50
N ALA A 79 8.00 -10.93 -1.21
CA ALA A 79 7.88 -11.23 -2.64
C ALA A 79 6.62 -12.06 -2.97
N ASN A 80 6.33 -13.09 -2.18
CA ASN A 80 5.18 -13.95 -2.42
C ASN A 80 3.86 -13.22 -2.21
N GLU A 81 3.75 -12.47 -1.12
CA GLU A 81 2.56 -11.71 -0.77
C GLU A 81 2.28 -10.61 -1.79
N ILE A 82 3.32 -9.94 -2.23
CA ILE A 82 3.23 -8.92 -3.28
C ILE A 82 2.74 -9.54 -4.58
N ALA A 83 3.32 -10.67 -4.98
CA ALA A 83 2.97 -11.35 -6.21
C ALA A 83 1.51 -11.82 -6.21
N GLU A 84 1.04 -12.40 -5.11
CA GLU A 84 -0.33 -12.85 -4.96
C GLU A 84 -1.32 -11.67 -5.05
N CYS A 85 -1.04 -10.61 -4.34
CA CYS A 85 -1.88 -9.42 -4.32
C CYS A 85 -1.93 -8.77 -5.70
N ARG A 86 -0.77 -8.63 -6.35
CA ARG A 86 -0.65 -8.07 -7.69
C ARG A 86 -1.44 -8.89 -8.72
N ALA A 87 -1.36 -10.21 -8.64
CA ALA A 87 -2.09 -11.09 -9.54
C ALA A 87 -3.60 -10.87 -9.44
N ILE A 88 -4.14 -10.71 -8.24
CA ILE A 88 -5.55 -10.44 -8.02
C ILE A 88 -5.97 -9.12 -8.67
N HIS A 89 -5.18 -8.07 -8.48
CA HIS A 89 -5.48 -6.76 -9.05
C HIS A 89 -5.35 -6.74 -10.58
N GLU A 90 -4.37 -7.44 -11.12
CA GLU A 90 -4.20 -7.53 -12.58
C GLU A 90 -5.36 -8.29 -13.25
N VAL A 91 -5.83 -9.37 -12.64
CA VAL A 91 -6.99 -10.12 -13.15
C VAL A 91 -8.23 -9.25 -13.13
N ALA A 92 -8.48 -8.54 -12.05
CA ALA A 92 -9.63 -7.64 -11.93
C ALA A 92 -9.58 -6.55 -12.99
N HIS A 93 -8.41 -5.94 -13.21
CA HIS A 93 -8.24 -4.92 -14.24
C HIS A 93 -8.45 -5.48 -15.66
N PHE A 94 -7.93 -6.65 -15.92
CA PHE A 94 -8.09 -7.33 -17.22
C PHE A 94 -9.57 -7.59 -17.53
N VAL A 95 -10.31 -8.10 -16.56
CA VAL A 95 -11.75 -8.37 -16.72
C VAL A 95 -12.53 -7.09 -17.04
N GLU A 96 -12.24 -6.00 -16.33
CA GLU A 96 -12.85 -4.70 -16.57
C GLU A 96 -12.54 -4.18 -17.98
N THR A 97 -11.29 -4.26 -18.40
CA THR A 97 -10.84 -3.80 -19.73
C THR A 97 -11.48 -4.66 -20.84
N GLU A 98 -11.55 -5.95 -20.65
CA GLU A 98 -12.18 -6.86 -21.62
C GLU A 98 -13.67 -6.58 -21.76
N GLY A 99 -14.36 -6.32 -20.64
CA GLY A 99 -15.78 -5.94 -20.67
C GLY A 99 -16.00 -4.64 -21.44
N GLU A 100 -15.14 -3.65 -21.27
CA GLU A 100 -15.19 -2.39 -22.00
C GLU A 100 -14.99 -2.59 -23.50
N ASN A 101 -14.06 -3.44 -23.87
CA ASN A 101 -13.80 -3.77 -25.28
C ASN A 101 -14.98 -4.45 -25.93
N ASP A 102 -15.66 -5.35 -25.23
CA ASP A 102 -16.85 -6.04 -25.71
C ASP A 102 -17.99 -5.05 -25.98
N GLU A 103 -18.16 -4.05 -25.17
CA GLU A 103 -19.15 -3.00 -25.35
C GLU A 103 -18.86 -2.16 -26.60
N GLN A 104 -17.60 -1.96 -26.94
CA GLN A 104 -17.17 -1.19 -28.10
C GLN A 104 -17.26 -1.98 -29.39
N ALA A 105 -17.27 -3.27 -29.31
CA ALA A 105 -17.40 -4.14 -30.46
C ALA A 105 -18.83 -4.23 -30.97
#